data_f0c41756b52dfb1acb9f2500be5d823b
#
_entry.id   f0c41756b52dfb1acb9f2500be5d823b
#
_cell.length_a   1.000
_cell.length_b   1.000
_cell.length_c   1.000
_cell.angle_alpha   90.00
_cell.angle_beta   90.00
_cell.angle_gamma   90.00
#
_symmetry.space_group_name_H-M   'P 1'
#
loop_
_entity.id
_entity.type
_entity.pdbx_description
1 polymer ?
#
loop_
_entity_poly.entity_id
_entity_poly.type
_entity_poly.pdbx_seq_one_letter_code
_entity_poly.pdbx_strand_id
1 'polypeptide(L)'
;MDILSERYKEAYIRNNMQQNDNNEFQRYLFLDIDGVLNTARYSNYLIDHNEDENDEFGAIFDSDAVNNLALIINSVPDLKLIISSSWRFKGWDWMNRLWEERQLPGKIFSFTPGLEYVKFSDIINQNDSESVYPYGTRGLEIGEWLRLYASRNSILYKYAIIDDEDDFPPYYKDHVILTDQFTGITKDTVVKVLELLL
;
A
#
# COMPACT_ATOMS: atom_id res chain seq x y z
N MET A 1 -8.85 -22.68 -11.87
CA MET A 1 -8.45 -21.40 -12.48
C MET A 1 -9.68 -20.53 -12.46
N ASP A 2 -9.72 -19.55 -11.58
CA ASP A 2 -10.95 -18.83 -11.25
C ASP A 2 -11.21 -17.73 -12.30
N ILE A 3 -12.26 -17.95 -13.12
CA ILE A 3 -12.70 -17.05 -14.19
C ILE A 3 -13.08 -15.65 -13.64
N LEU A 4 -13.41 -15.56 -12.35
CA LEU A 4 -13.72 -14.31 -11.67
C LEU A 4 -12.46 -13.43 -11.51
N SER A 5 -11.29 -14.01 -11.25
CA SER A 5 -10.04 -13.25 -11.07
C SER A 5 -9.55 -12.64 -12.38
N GLU A 6 -9.74 -13.32 -13.52
CA GLU A 6 -9.37 -12.78 -14.83
C GLU A 6 -10.34 -11.69 -15.32
N ARG A 7 -11.65 -11.87 -15.11
CA ARG A 7 -12.63 -10.83 -15.42
C ARG A 7 -12.46 -9.56 -14.60
N TYR A 8 -12.06 -9.70 -13.33
CA TYR A 8 -11.73 -8.57 -12.47
C TYR A 8 -10.49 -7.83 -12.97
N LYS A 9 -9.45 -8.58 -13.39
CA LYS A 9 -8.24 -8.02 -14.01
C LYS A 9 -8.56 -7.26 -15.31
N GLU A 10 -9.37 -7.84 -16.20
CA GLU A 10 -9.72 -7.23 -17.49
C GLU A 10 -10.64 -6.02 -17.35
N ALA A 11 -11.65 -6.07 -16.48
CA ALA A 11 -12.55 -4.96 -16.26
C ALA A 11 -11.83 -3.76 -15.62
N TYR A 12 -10.93 -4.04 -14.69
CA TYR A 12 -10.12 -3.02 -14.02
C TYR A 12 -9.12 -2.36 -14.99
N ILE A 13 -8.46 -3.15 -15.85
CA ILE A 13 -7.55 -2.65 -16.89
C ILE A 13 -8.29 -1.79 -17.91
N ARG A 14 -9.50 -2.19 -18.37
CA ARG A 14 -10.28 -1.43 -19.34
C ARG A 14 -10.78 -0.08 -18.83
N ASN A 15 -11.18 0.00 -17.57
CA ASN A 15 -11.74 1.23 -17.01
C ASN A 15 -10.68 2.32 -16.72
N ASN A 16 -9.39 1.95 -16.67
CA ASN A 16 -8.30 2.87 -16.33
C ASN A 16 -7.32 3.14 -17.47
N MET A 17 -7.54 2.59 -18.67
CA MET A 17 -6.74 2.85 -19.88
C MET A 17 -7.18 4.11 -20.64
N GLN A 18 -7.46 5.23 -19.98
CA GLN A 18 -7.38 6.52 -20.65
C GLN A 18 -5.91 6.93 -20.66
N GLN A 19 -5.26 6.72 -21.80
CA GLN A 19 -3.92 7.20 -22.09
C GLN A 19 -3.89 8.72 -21.93
N ASN A 20 -3.11 9.20 -20.98
CA ASN A 20 -2.63 10.57 -21.02
C ASN A 20 -1.46 10.62 -22.02
N ASP A 21 -1.64 11.36 -23.11
CA ASP A 21 -0.63 11.60 -24.17
C ASP A 21 0.54 12.50 -23.72
N ASN A 22 0.67 12.76 -22.42
CA ASN A 22 1.78 13.48 -21.85
C ASN A 22 2.72 12.47 -21.17
N ASN A 23 4.00 12.62 -21.41
CA ASN A 23 5.14 11.87 -20.86
C ASN A 23 5.23 12.03 -19.31
N GLU A 24 4.12 11.87 -18.60
CA GLU A 24 3.97 12.15 -17.18
C GLU A 24 4.06 10.83 -16.38
N PHE A 25 4.95 10.83 -15.40
CA PHE A 25 5.11 9.68 -14.51
C PHE A 25 3.82 9.43 -13.74
N GLN A 26 3.35 8.18 -13.75
CA GLN A 26 2.34 7.74 -12.79
C GLN A 26 2.97 7.67 -11.41
N ARG A 27 2.22 8.03 -10.38
CA ARG A 27 2.68 8.06 -8.99
C ARG A 27 1.90 7.08 -8.16
N TYR A 28 2.61 6.19 -7.48
CA TYR A 28 2.03 5.11 -6.69
C TYR A 28 2.49 5.21 -5.24
N LEU A 29 1.54 5.11 -4.31
CA LEU A 29 1.81 4.95 -2.89
C LEU A 29 1.29 3.59 -2.43
N PHE A 30 2.20 2.71 -2.05
CA PHE A 30 1.86 1.47 -1.37
C PHE A 30 1.79 1.75 0.12
N LEU A 31 0.63 1.45 0.72
CA LEU A 31 0.32 1.82 2.09
C LEU A 31 -0.02 0.58 2.90
N ASP A 32 0.73 0.34 3.96
CA ASP A 32 0.29 -0.53 5.05
C ASP A 32 -0.63 0.24 6.01
N ILE A 33 -1.26 -0.46 6.95
CA ILE A 33 -2.25 0.10 7.89
C ILE A 33 -1.77 -0.06 9.33
N ASP A 34 -1.40 -1.29 9.74
CA ASP A 34 -0.95 -1.56 11.09
C ASP A 34 0.40 -0.89 11.34
N GLY A 35 0.58 -0.21 12.49
CA GLY A 35 1.79 0.57 12.76
C GLY A 35 2.02 1.79 11.84
N VAL A 36 1.10 2.06 10.92
CA VAL A 36 1.16 3.16 9.92
C VAL A 36 0.03 4.17 10.13
N LEU A 37 -1.22 3.71 10.11
CA LEU A 37 -2.42 4.53 10.38
C LEU A 37 -3.00 4.27 11.75
N ASN A 38 -3.02 3.02 12.23
CA ASN A 38 -3.31 2.71 13.62
C ASN A 38 -1.99 2.62 14.40
N THR A 39 -1.89 3.34 15.49
CA THR A 39 -0.64 3.50 16.24
C THR A 39 -0.82 3.09 17.70
N ALA A 40 0.25 2.53 18.29
CA ALA A 40 0.22 2.22 19.71
C ALA A 40 0.06 3.48 20.59
N ARG A 41 0.56 4.63 20.14
CA ARG A 41 0.37 5.92 20.82
C ARG A 41 -1.11 6.28 20.91
N TYR A 42 -1.85 6.12 19.82
CA TYR A 42 -3.25 6.50 19.76
C TYR A 42 -4.15 5.52 20.52
N SER A 43 -3.86 4.22 20.43
CA SER A 43 -4.51 3.19 21.24
C SER A 43 -4.34 3.49 22.75
N ASN A 44 -3.11 3.77 23.21
CA ASN A 44 -2.87 4.16 24.60
C ASN A 44 -3.64 5.43 24.99
N TYR A 45 -3.70 6.42 24.10
CA TYR A 45 -4.48 7.64 24.35
C TYR A 45 -5.96 7.32 24.56
N LEU A 46 -6.57 6.49 23.71
CA LEU A 46 -7.98 6.11 23.83
C LEU A 46 -8.25 5.35 25.16
N ILE A 47 -7.36 4.40 25.52
CA ILE A 47 -7.44 3.68 26.80
C ILE A 47 -7.41 4.65 27.99
N ASP A 48 -6.46 5.58 28.02
CA ASP A 48 -6.28 6.55 29.10
C ASP A 48 -7.49 7.49 29.25
N HIS A 49 -8.25 7.68 28.16
CA HIS A 49 -9.47 8.51 28.16
C HIS A 49 -10.76 7.71 28.30
N ASN A 50 -10.68 6.38 28.52
CA ASN A 50 -11.79 5.45 28.53
C ASN A 50 -12.66 5.52 27.27
N GLU A 51 -12.03 5.68 26.12
CA GLU A 51 -12.62 5.62 24.80
C GLU A 51 -12.40 4.24 24.18
N ASP A 52 -13.27 3.81 23.27
CA ASP A 52 -13.13 2.54 22.56
C ASP A 52 -11.93 2.59 21.60
N GLU A 53 -11.06 1.59 21.64
CA GLU A 53 -9.93 1.46 20.72
C GLU A 53 -10.33 0.90 19.34
N ASN A 54 -11.53 0.33 19.25
CA ASN A 54 -12.02 -0.34 18.05
C ASN A 54 -13.44 0.14 17.73
N ASP A 55 -13.72 0.25 16.45
CA ASP A 55 -15.06 0.40 15.89
C ASP A 55 -15.49 -0.90 15.17
N GLU A 56 -16.54 -0.85 14.36
CA GLU A 56 -17.02 -2.00 13.59
C GLU A 56 -16.00 -2.52 12.54
N PHE A 57 -15.00 -1.72 12.18
CA PHE A 57 -13.92 -2.08 11.25
C PHE A 57 -12.66 -2.60 11.96
N GLY A 58 -12.57 -2.47 13.29
CA GLY A 58 -11.38 -2.83 14.07
C GLY A 58 -10.66 -1.59 14.61
N ALA A 59 -9.35 -1.67 14.79
CA ALA A 59 -8.56 -0.62 15.42
C ALA A 59 -8.81 0.77 14.81
N ILE A 60 -9.08 1.76 15.66
CA ILE A 60 -9.30 3.14 15.23
C ILE A 60 -7.98 3.76 14.77
N PHE A 61 -8.01 4.51 13.67
CA PHE A 61 -6.83 5.13 13.12
C PHE A 61 -6.44 6.41 13.87
N ASP A 62 -5.14 6.60 14.02
CA ASP A 62 -4.55 7.80 14.61
C ASP A 62 -4.85 9.02 13.73
N SER A 63 -5.52 10.01 14.29
CA SER A 63 -5.91 11.22 13.57
C SER A 63 -4.70 12.00 13.04
N ASP A 64 -3.56 11.98 13.72
CA ASP A 64 -2.33 12.63 13.26
C ASP A 64 -1.76 11.89 12.05
N ALA A 65 -1.74 10.54 12.07
CA ALA A 65 -1.30 9.73 10.93
C ALA A 65 -2.22 9.93 9.71
N VAL A 66 -3.53 9.96 9.92
CA VAL A 66 -4.53 10.24 8.86
C VAL A 66 -4.35 11.64 8.27
N ASN A 67 -4.12 12.65 9.10
CA ASN A 67 -3.87 14.02 8.65
C ASN A 67 -2.56 14.11 7.84
N ASN A 68 -1.51 13.39 8.22
CA ASN A 68 -0.27 13.32 7.47
C ASN A 68 -0.44 12.58 6.13
N LEU A 69 -1.25 11.50 6.09
CA LEU A 69 -1.63 10.88 4.83
C LEU A 69 -2.38 11.85 3.90
N ALA A 70 -3.29 12.67 4.48
CA ALA A 70 -3.99 13.70 3.71
C ALA A 70 -3.03 14.73 3.09
N LEU A 71 -1.98 15.12 3.80
CA LEU A 71 -0.94 16.00 3.25
C LEU A 71 -0.24 15.38 2.05
N ILE A 72 0.12 14.08 2.12
CA ILE A 72 0.73 13.37 0.99
C ILE A 72 -0.21 13.38 -0.21
N ILE A 73 -1.45 12.95 -0.03
CA ILE A 73 -2.44 12.80 -1.10
C ILE A 73 -2.74 14.14 -1.77
N ASN A 74 -2.86 15.21 -0.99
CA ASN A 74 -3.15 16.54 -1.52
C ASN A 74 -1.94 17.20 -2.20
N SER A 75 -0.71 16.78 -1.88
CA SER A 75 0.52 17.36 -2.42
C SER A 75 1.00 16.67 -3.70
N VAL A 76 0.62 15.42 -3.93
CA VAL A 76 1.08 14.63 -5.08
C VAL A 76 -0.04 14.52 -6.12
N PRO A 77 0.08 15.19 -7.28
CA PRO A 77 -0.94 15.10 -8.33
C PRO A 77 -1.15 13.67 -8.82
N ASP A 78 -2.41 13.29 -9.02
CA ASP A 78 -2.81 11.98 -9.58
C ASP A 78 -2.25 10.76 -8.84
N LEU A 79 -1.96 10.92 -7.54
CA LEU A 79 -1.46 9.84 -6.69
C LEU A 79 -2.45 8.68 -6.65
N LYS A 80 -1.97 7.49 -6.96
CA LYS A 80 -2.73 6.24 -6.87
C LYS A 80 -2.35 5.53 -5.58
N LEU A 81 -3.34 5.40 -4.69
CA LEU A 81 -3.19 4.73 -3.40
C LEU A 81 -3.42 3.24 -3.55
N ILE A 82 -2.42 2.44 -3.25
CA ILE A 82 -2.49 0.97 -3.28
C ILE A 82 -2.38 0.45 -1.84
N ILE A 83 -3.38 -0.28 -1.39
CA ILE A 83 -3.34 -0.91 -0.08
C ILE A 83 -2.45 -2.16 -0.14
N SER A 84 -1.41 -2.14 0.66
CA SER A 84 -0.42 -3.21 0.82
C SER A 84 -0.46 -3.77 2.25
N SER A 85 -1.63 -3.88 2.83
CA SER A 85 -1.89 -4.35 4.19
C SER A 85 -2.63 -5.68 4.17
N SER A 86 -2.51 -6.46 5.25
CA SER A 86 -3.34 -7.66 5.49
C SER A 86 -4.84 -7.33 5.54
N TRP A 87 -5.19 -6.10 5.86
CA TRP A 87 -6.58 -5.63 5.89
C TRP A 87 -7.29 -5.79 4.53
N ARG A 88 -6.57 -5.77 3.40
CA ARG A 88 -7.11 -5.99 2.06
C ARG A 88 -7.82 -7.33 1.88
N PHE A 89 -7.49 -8.33 2.69
CA PHE A 89 -8.13 -9.65 2.67
C PHE A 89 -9.57 -9.64 3.18
N LYS A 90 -10.02 -8.54 3.81
CA LYS A 90 -11.44 -8.30 4.12
C LYS A 90 -12.29 -8.04 2.86
N GLY A 91 -11.64 -7.73 1.74
CA GLY A 91 -12.25 -7.53 0.44
C GLY A 91 -12.46 -6.06 0.06
N TRP A 92 -12.71 -5.86 -1.24
CA TRP A 92 -12.81 -4.54 -1.85
C TRP A 92 -13.93 -3.67 -1.25
N ASP A 93 -15.14 -4.21 -1.17
CA ASP A 93 -16.31 -3.46 -0.70
C ASP A 93 -16.16 -3.07 0.78
N TRP A 94 -15.60 -3.98 1.58
CA TRP A 94 -15.36 -3.73 3.00
C TRP A 94 -14.32 -2.60 3.19
N MET A 95 -13.21 -2.63 2.44
CA MET A 95 -12.17 -1.61 2.53
C MET A 95 -12.67 -0.23 2.05
N ASN A 96 -13.46 -0.18 0.97
CA ASN A 96 -14.04 1.09 0.51
C ASN A 96 -15.05 1.64 1.52
N ARG A 97 -15.89 0.78 2.12
CA ARG A 97 -16.82 1.20 3.18
C ARG A 97 -16.07 1.78 4.39
N LEU A 98 -15.00 1.10 4.87
CA LEU A 98 -14.14 1.62 5.92
C LEU A 98 -13.58 3.00 5.54
N TRP A 99 -13.07 3.14 4.30
CA TRP A 99 -12.47 4.37 3.82
C TRP A 99 -13.47 5.54 3.81
N GLU A 100 -14.69 5.27 3.35
CA GLU A 100 -15.78 6.24 3.29
C GLU A 100 -16.32 6.61 4.68
N GLU A 101 -16.62 5.63 5.52
CA GLU A 101 -17.21 5.87 6.84
C GLU A 101 -16.27 6.56 7.81
N ARG A 102 -14.96 6.25 7.74
CA ARG A 102 -13.92 6.96 8.49
C ARG A 102 -13.46 8.26 7.81
N GLN A 103 -14.06 8.65 6.68
CA GLN A 103 -13.74 9.85 5.91
C GLN A 103 -12.25 9.98 5.60
N LEU A 104 -11.61 8.88 5.24
CA LEU A 104 -10.17 8.84 4.98
C LEU A 104 -9.81 9.59 3.68
N PRO A 105 -8.61 10.18 3.62
CA PRO A 105 -8.21 10.98 2.46
C PRO A 105 -8.00 10.14 1.20
N GLY A 106 -8.34 10.73 0.06
CA GLY A 106 -8.19 10.10 -1.25
C GLY A 106 -9.16 8.95 -1.51
N LYS A 107 -8.80 8.13 -2.49
CA LYS A 107 -9.55 6.92 -2.86
C LYS A 107 -8.58 5.77 -3.04
N ILE A 108 -8.98 4.59 -2.61
CA ILE A 108 -8.23 3.36 -2.89
C ILE A 108 -8.27 3.11 -4.40
N PHE A 109 -7.09 3.00 -4.99
CA PHE A 109 -6.95 2.68 -6.41
C PHE A 109 -6.92 1.16 -6.63
N SER A 110 -6.21 0.41 -5.76
CA SER A 110 -5.98 -1.02 -5.93
C SER A 110 -5.43 -1.65 -4.64
N PHE A 111 -5.33 -2.96 -4.63
CA PHE A 111 -4.63 -3.76 -3.63
C PHE A 111 -3.44 -4.46 -4.24
N THR A 112 -2.40 -4.72 -3.44
CA THR A 112 -1.37 -5.69 -3.82
C THR A 112 -2.00 -7.10 -3.88
N PRO A 113 -1.55 -7.98 -4.81
CA PRO A 113 -2.01 -9.37 -4.86
C PRO A 113 -1.59 -10.13 -3.59
N GLY A 114 -2.30 -11.21 -3.28
CA GLY A 114 -1.85 -12.18 -2.28
C GLY A 114 -0.74 -13.08 -2.83
N LEU A 115 -0.06 -13.80 -1.94
CA LEU A 115 1.06 -14.68 -2.30
C LEU A 115 0.71 -15.78 -3.29
N GLU A 116 -0.53 -16.27 -3.27
CA GLU A 116 -1.01 -17.29 -4.21
C GLU A 116 -0.95 -16.83 -5.66
N TYR A 117 -0.84 -15.52 -5.90
CA TYR A 117 -0.71 -14.93 -7.24
C TYR A 117 0.74 -14.60 -7.62
N VAL A 118 1.67 -14.71 -6.67
CA VAL A 118 3.10 -14.46 -6.93
C VAL A 118 3.73 -15.71 -7.52
N LYS A 119 4.33 -15.59 -8.70
CA LYS A 119 5.04 -16.70 -9.33
C LYS A 119 6.42 -16.84 -8.70
N PHE A 120 6.54 -17.71 -7.71
CA PHE A 120 7.82 -18.00 -7.07
C PHE A 120 8.92 -18.46 -8.03
N SER A 121 8.55 -19.09 -9.17
CA SER A 121 9.50 -19.50 -10.22
C SER A 121 10.30 -18.35 -10.83
N ASP A 122 9.77 -17.13 -10.77
CA ASP A 122 10.43 -15.95 -11.34
C ASP A 122 11.43 -15.33 -10.34
N ILE A 123 11.40 -15.76 -9.08
CA ILE A 123 12.14 -15.19 -7.96
C ILE A 123 13.31 -16.08 -7.54
N ILE A 124 13.15 -17.38 -7.69
CA ILE A 124 14.16 -18.37 -7.29
C ILE A 124 14.90 -18.85 -8.53
N ASN A 125 16.20 -18.62 -8.59
CA ASN A 125 17.05 -19.29 -9.57
C ASN A 125 16.87 -20.81 -9.40
N GLN A 126 16.47 -21.51 -10.45
CA GLN A 126 16.05 -22.91 -10.48
C GLN A 126 17.12 -23.92 -9.94
N ASN A 127 18.27 -23.44 -9.52
CA ASN A 127 19.37 -24.28 -9.05
C ASN A 127 19.50 -24.41 -7.53
N ASP A 128 18.71 -23.67 -6.74
CA ASP A 128 18.73 -23.74 -5.27
C ASP A 128 17.40 -24.25 -4.75
N SER A 129 17.28 -25.54 -4.59
CA SER A 129 16.09 -26.22 -4.05
C SER A 129 15.87 -26.00 -2.54
N GLU A 130 16.68 -25.18 -1.88
CA GLU A 130 16.62 -24.89 -0.43
C GLU A 130 16.67 -23.41 -0.08
N SER A 131 16.61 -22.48 -1.05
CA SER A 131 16.59 -21.06 -0.73
C SER A 131 15.22 -20.64 -0.19
N VAL A 132 15.10 -20.64 1.13
CA VAL A 132 14.02 -19.92 1.81
C VAL A 132 14.21 -18.43 1.50
N TYR A 133 13.19 -17.79 0.95
CA TYR A 133 13.20 -16.36 0.71
C TYR A 133 13.37 -15.65 2.07
N PRO A 134 14.49 -14.94 2.32
CA PRO A 134 14.84 -14.47 3.66
C PRO A 134 14.09 -13.20 4.09
N TYR A 135 13.23 -12.68 3.24
CA TYR A 135 12.46 -11.46 3.46
C TYR A 135 10.98 -11.77 3.57
N GLY A 136 10.21 -10.84 4.12
CA GLY A 136 8.77 -10.94 4.13
C GLY A 136 8.15 -10.92 2.73
N THR A 137 6.90 -11.23 2.68
CA THR A 137 6.18 -11.41 1.41
C THR A 137 5.76 -10.10 0.77
N ARG A 138 5.74 -9.02 1.54
CA ARG A 138 5.28 -7.68 1.12
C ARG A 138 6.02 -7.19 -0.12
N GLY A 139 7.33 -7.27 -0.12
CA GLY A 139 8.14 -6.86 -1.28
C GLY A 139 7.80 -7.64 -2.55
N LEU A 140 7.50 -8.95 -2.43
CA LEU A 140 7.09 -9.80 -3.56
C LEU A 140 5.73 -9.39 -4.11
N GLU A 141 4.77 -9.11 -3.25
CA GLU A 141 3.42 -8.67 -3.61
C GLU A 141 3.44 -7.31 -4.32
N ILE A 142 4.25 -6.38 -3.84
CA ILE A 142 4.46 -5.07 -4.47
C ILE A 142 5.15 -5.24 -5.84
N GLY A 143 6.20 -6.07 -5.91
CA GLY A 143 6.89 -6.35 -7.17
C GLY A 143 5.96 -6.95 -8.22
N GLU A 144 5.12 -7.88 -7.84
CA GLU A 144 4.13 -8.48 -8.75
C GLU A 144 3.09 -7.44 -9.20
N TRP A 145 2.63 -6.57 -8.28
CA TRP A 145 1.73 -5.47 -8.65
C TRP A 145 2.39 -4.54 -9.69
N LEU A 146 3.61 -4.10 -9.43
CA LEU A 146 4.37 -3.24 -10.36
C LEU A 146 4.59 -3.92 -11.72
N ARG A 147 4.90 -5.21 -11.71
CA ARG A 147 5.06 -6.00 -12.93
C ARG A 147 3.76 -6.05 -13.75
N LEU A 148 2.63 -6.27 -13.10
CA LEU A 148 1.34 -6.43 -13.76
C LEU A 148 0.76 -5.11 -14.28
N TYR A 149 0.89 -4.03 -13.52
CA TYR A 149 0.19 -2.78 -13.79
C TYR A 149 1.07 -1.71 -14.42
N ALA A 150 2.32 -1.61 -14.03
CA ALA A 150 3.21 -0.57 -14.51
C ALA A 150 4.11 -1.08 -15.65
N SER A 151 4.97 -2.06 -15.36
CA SER A 151 5.98 -2.54 -16.32
C SER A 151 5.35 -3.18 -17.55
N ARG A 152 4.32 -4.01 -17.39
CA ARG A 152 3.62 -4.68 -18.49
C ARG A 152 2.95 -3.71 -19.46
N ASN A 153 2.56 -2.54 -18.98
CA ASN A 153 1.92 -1.51 -19.79
C ASN A 153 2.90 -0.44 -20.27
N SER A 154 4.19 -0.62 -20.06
CA SER A 154 5.24 0.36 -20.42
C SER A 154 5.02 1.75 -19.82
N ILE A 155 4.40 1.82 -18.65
CA ILE A 155 4.11 3.05 -17.94
C ILE A 155 5.37 3.52 -17.23
N LEU A 156 5.77 4.77 -17.42
CA LEU A 156 6.78 5.42 -16.58
C LEU A 156 6.15 5.74 -15.23
N TYR A 157 6.83 5.39 -14.13
CA TYR A 157 6.27 5.58 -12.79
C TYR A 157 7.33 5.92 -11.74
N LYS A 158 6.86 6.59 -10.70
CA LYS A 158 7.52 6.74 -9.41
C LYS A 158 6.67 6.04 -8.36
N TYR A 159 7.30 5.54 -7.31
CA TYR A 159 6.55 4.94 -6.22
C TYR A 159 7.24 5.13 -4.87
N ALA A 160 6.44 5.09 -3.82
CA ALA A 160 6.88 5.04 -2.44
C ALA A 160 6.10 3.93 -1.70
N ILE A 161 6.72 3.38 -0.68
CA ILE A 161 6.15 2.36 0.20
C ILE A 161 6.21 2.91 1.61
N ILE A 162 5.07 2.89 2.34
CA ILE A 162 5.02 3.19 3.77
C ILE A 162 4.63 1.91 4.49
N ASP A 163 5.49 1.44 5.37
CA ASP A 163 5.33 0.19 6.13
C ASP A 163 6.06 0.32 7.47
N ASP A 164 5.69 -0.45 8.49
CA ASP A 164 6.38 -0.47 9.79
C ASP A 164 7.37 -1.62 9.92
N GLU A 165 7.35 -2.58 8.99
CA GLU A 165 8.23 -3.74 8.96
C GLU A 165 9.41 -3.55 8.00
N ASP A 166 10.65 -3.81 8.46
CA ASP A 166 11.88 -3.76 7.67
C ASP A 166 12.24 -5.16 7.13
N ASP A 167 11.32 -5.75 6.38
CA ASP A 167 11.51 -7.08 5.81
C ASP A 167 11.57 -7.08 4.27
N PHE A 168 11.90 -5.94 3.70
CA PHE A 168 11.99 -5.73 2.26
C PHE A 168 13.37 -6.15 1.68
N PRO A 169 13.40 -6.72 0.47
CA PRO A 169 14.65 -6.91 -0.26
C PRO A 169 15.42 -5.60 -0.45
N PRO A 170 16.78 -5.65 -0.49
CA PRO A 170 17.61 -4.44 -0.57
C PRO A 170 17.32 -3.50 -1.73
N TYR A 171 16.78 -4.01 -2.83
CA TYR A 171 16.43 -3.18 -4.01
C TYR A 171 15.20 -2.28 -3.80
N TYR A 172 14.45 -2.45 -2.71
CA TYR A 172 13.39 -1.52 -2.31
C TYR A 172 13.87 -0.39 -1.39
N LYS A 173 15.11 -0.49 -0.85
CA LYS A 173 15.63 0.39 0.20
C LYS A 173 15.39 1.89 -0.06
N ASP A 174 15.53 2.31 -1.32
CA ASP A 174 15.38 3.72 -1.69
C ASP A 174 13.91 4.15 -1.88
N HIS A 175 12.98 3.22 -1.74
CA HIS A 175 11.54 3.45 -1.92
C HIS A 175 10.71 3.18 -0.67
N VAL A 176 11.28 2.48 0.33
CA VAL A 176 10.61 2.15 1.59
C VAL A 176 10.86 3.25 2.61
N ILE A 177 9.78 3.74 3.18
CA ILE A 177 9.77 4.67 4.30
C ILE A 177 9.19 3.91 5.50
N LEU A 178 10.08 3.50 6.40
CA LEU A 178 9.69 2.80 7.62
C LEU A 178 9.06 3.78 8.61
N THR A 179 7.92 3.40 9.15
CA THR A 179 7.28 4.06 10.28
C THR A 179 7.66 3.37 11.59
N ASP A 180 7.57 4.09 12.67
CA ASP A 180 7.58 3.52 14.00
C ASP A 180 6.14 3.19 14.41
N GLN A 181 5.88 1.96 14.87
CA GLN A 181 4.54 1.47 15.24
C GLN A 181 3.87 2.34 16.31
N PHE A 182 4.66 3.06 17.10
CA PHE A 182 4.13 3.97 18.12
C PHE A 182 3.58 5.26 17.52
N THR A 183 4.18 5.78 16.44
CA THR A 183 3.85 7.11 15.90
C THR A 183 3.21 7.10 14.51
N GLY A 184 3.36 6.01 13.73
CA GLY A 184 2.83 5.90 12.37
C GLY A 184 3.40 6.94 11.40
N ILE A 185 2.55 7.43 10.49
CA ILE A 185 2.93 8.47 9.52
C ILE A 185 3.17 9.80 10.24
N THR A 186 4.41 10.28 10.18
CA THR A 186 4.83 11.57 10.73
C THR A 186 5.03 12.61 9.61
N LYS A 187 5.34 13.86 9.99
CA LYS A 187 5.74 14.90 9.03
C LYS A 187 7.03 14.55 8.29
N ASP A 188 7.96 13.85 8.94
CA ASP A 188 9.19 13.38 8.29
C ASP A 188 8.87 12.30 7.23
N THR A 189 7.91 11.44 7.50
CA THR A 189 7.37 10.48 6.52
C THR A 189 6.81 11.22 5.31
N VAL A 190 6.01 12.28 5.52
CA VAL A 190 5.46 13.11 4.44
C VAL A 190 6.58 13.68 3.56
N VAL A 191 7.61 14.30 4.17
CA VAL A 191 8.74 14.87 3.42
C VAL A 191 9.41 13.81 2.53
N LYS A 192 9.75 12.66 3.09
CA LYS A 192 10.39 11.56 2.36
C LYS A 192 9.54 11.05 1.19
N VAL A 193 8.23 10.91 1.39
CA VAL A 193 7.32 10.51 0.29
C VAL A 193 7.29 11.54 -0.82
N LEU A 194 7.24 12.84 -0.47
CA LEU A 194 7.24 13.92 -1.46
C LEU A 194 8.55 13.97 -2.25
N GLU A 195 9.70 13.73 -1.62
CA GLU A 195 11.01 13.64 -2.28
C GLU A 195 11.07 12.49 -3.31
N LEU A 196 10.38 11.37 -3.05
CA LEU A 196 10.34 10.24 -3.98
C LEU A 196 9.36 10.45 -5.13
N LEU A 197 8.25 11.15 -4.88
CA LEU A 197 7.14 11.19 -5.84
C LEU A 197 7.09 12.47 -6.68
N LEU A 198 7.68 13.57 -6.25
CA LEU A 198 7.73 14.83 -6.99
C LEU A 198 9.05 14.98 -7.72
#